data_4415e2b8202ef545548ad7317ababeee
#
_entry.id   4415e2b8202ef545548ad7317ababeee
#
_cell.length_a   1.000
_cell.length_b   1.000
_cell.length_c   1.000
_cell.angle_alpha   90.00
_cell.angle_beta   90.00
_cell.angle_gamma   90.00
#
_symmetry.space_group_name_H-M   'P 1'
#
loop_
_entity.id
_entity.type
_entity.pdbx_description
1 polymer ?
#
loop_
_entity_poly.entity_id
_entity_poly.type
_entity_poly.pdbx_seq_one_letter_code
_entity_poly.pdbx_strand_id
1 'polypeptide(L)'
;TRRLGHTRTERASVLFTVGRSQEALSAMERAIAMTRDLVDADTADAELQLDLGTRYRLLSQILDDSGDADGARLASDDDIAICTAVASSDPTNSNARLALLEGYSWRGYILTGSGDLEAAETALRSAVRVGERLVADDPTNTHRRFRLSATHDFLGRVLQASGNLTAALSAYDEALV
;
A
#
# COMPACT_ATOMS: atom_id res chain seq x y z
N THR A 1 2.68 8.69 -23.51
CA THR A 1 1.57 8.74 -22.54
C THR A 1 2.00 8.22 -21.18
N ARG A 2 2.64 7.02 -21.07
CA ARG A 2 3.17 6.42 -19.82
C ARG A 2 4.16 7.37 -19.10
N ARG A 3 5.09 7.99 -19.82
CA ARG A 3 6.02 9.00 -19.29
C ARG A 3 5.32 10.21 -18.67
N LEU A 4 4.24 10.70 -19.29
CA LEU A 4 3.47 11.85 -18.77
C LEU A 4 2.74 11.50 -17.47
N GLY A 5 2.21 10.28 -17.35
CA GLY A 5 1.61 9.79 -16.11
C GLY A 5 2.62 9.75 -14.97
N HIS A 6 3.81 9.19 -15.21
CA HIS A 6 4.90 9.14 -14.23
C HIS A 6 5.34 10.56 -13.80
N THR A 7 5.59 11.48 -14.73
CA THR A 7 5.96 12.88 -14.42
C THR A 7 4.90 13.59 -13.57
N ARG A 8 3.61 13.29 -13.77
CA ARG A 8 2.52 13.86 -12.95
C ARG A 8 2.47 13.30 -11.56
N THR A 9 2.75 12.02 -11.40
CA THR A 9 2.88 11.37 -10.08
C THR A 9 4.04 11.97 -9.29
N GLU A 10 5.21 12.11 -9.90
CA GLU A 10 6.36 12.79 -9.30
C GLU A 10 6.03 14.24 -8.89
N ARG A 11 5.35 14.97 -9.78
CA ARG A 11 4.91 16.33 -9.47
C ARG A 11 3.92 16.36 -8.31
N ALA A 12 2.98 15.42 -8.21
CA ALA A 12 2.03 15.33 -7.12
C ALA A 12 2.76 15.06 -5.79
N SER A 13 3.73 14.15 -5.80
CA SER A 13 4.56 13.84 -4.63
C SER A 13 5.35 15.07 -4.13
N VAL A 14 5.98 15.82 -5.04
CA VAL A 14 6.70 17.06 -4.68
C VAL A 14 5.73 18.13 -4.15
N LEU A 15 4.58 18.33 -4.80
CA LEU A 15 3.57 19.28 -4.34
C LEU A 15 3.08 18.95 -2.94
N PHE A 16 2.88 17.67 -2.67
CA PHE A 16 2.50 17.18 -1.36
C PHE A 16 3.58 17.47 -0.30
N THR A 17 4.85 17.14 -0.60
CA THR A 17 5.99 17.39 0.30
C THR A 17 6.15 18.87 0.66
N VAL A 18 5.82 19.80 -0.26
CA VAL A 18 5.87 21.25 0.01
C VAL A 18 4.56 21.82 0.58
N GLY A 19 3.62 20.96 1.00
CA GLY A 19 2.38 21.38 1.65
C GLY A 19 1.29 21.93 0.71
N ARG A 20 1.42 21.73 -0.61
CA ARG A 20 0.43 22.17 -1.61
C ARG A 20 -0.59 21.06 -1.90
N SER A 21 -1.30 20.61 -0.86
CA SER A 21 -2.14 19.39 -0.88
C SER A 21 -3.23 19.42 -1.96
N GLN A 22 -3.93 20.53 -2.17
CA GLN A 22 -4.98 20.64 -3.19
C GLN A 22 -4.43 20.48 -4.62
N GLU A 23 -3.25 21.01 -4.88
CA GLU A 23 -2.61 20.87 -6.18
C GLU A 23 -2.04 19.45 -6.36
N ALA A 24 -1.56 18.83 -5.28
CA ALA A 24 -1.13 17.45 -5.27
C ALA A 24 -2.29 16.50 -5.60
N LEU A 25 -3.46 16.69 -4.97
CA LEU A 25 -4.70 15.95 -5.25
C LEU A 25 -5.08 16.06 -6.72
N SER A 26 -5.21 17.29 -7.24
CA SER A 26 -5.56 17.50 -8.65
C SER A 26 -4.54 16.89 -9.63
N ALA A 27 -3.26 16.87 -9.27
CA ALA A 27 -2.22 16.26 -10.11
C ALA A 27 -2.34 14.73 -10.08
N MET A 28 -2.61 14.13 -8.89
CA MET A 28 -2.78 12.70 -8.71
C MET A 28 -4.02 12.18 -9.43
N GLU A 29 -5.17 12.84 -9.27
CA GLU A 29 -6.41 12.49 -9.97
C GLU A 29 -6.22 12.44 -11.50
N ARG A 30 -5.51 13.44 -12.06
CA ARG A 30 -5.18 13.46 -13.49
C ARG A 30 -4.23 12.34 -13.89
N ALA A 31 -3.26 11.97 -13.02
CA ALA A 31 -2.36 10.86 -13.27
C ALA A 31 -3.12 9.54 -13.27
N ILE A 32 -4.03 9.35 -12.31
CA ILE A 32 -4.92 8.17 -12.21
C ILE A 32 -5.79 8.04 -13.46
N ALA A 33 -6.49 9.10 -13.85
CA ALA A 33 -7.35 9.10 -15.04
C ALA A 33 -6.57 8.66 -16.30
N MET A 34 -5.40 9.26 -16.53
CA MET A 34 -4.55 8.89 -17.69
C MET A 34 -4.06 7.46 -17.65
N THR A 35 -3.76 6.93 -16.45
CA THR A 35 -3.30 5.55 -16.31
C THR A 35 -4.46 4.57 -16.48
N ARG A 36 -5.65 4.92 -15.99
CA ARG A 36 -6.87 4.15 -16.22
C ARG A 36 -7.18 4.02 -17.70
N ASP A 37 -7.12 5.11 -18.47
CA ASP A 37 -7.31 5.07 -19.93
C ASP A 37 -6.31 4.10 -20.62
N LEU A 38 -5.07 4.00 -20.11
CA LEU A 38 -4.08 3.07 -20.63
C LEU A 38 -4.38 1.62 -20.24
N VAL A 39 -4.80 1.38 -18.98
CA VAL A 39 -5.22 0.05 -18.52
C VAL A 39 -6.44 -0.42 -19.29
N ASP A 40 -7.42 0.45 -19.56
CA ASP A 40 -8.61 0.12 -20.34
C ASP A 40 -8.26 -0.22 -21.79
N ALA A 41 -7.21 0.39 -22.35
CA ALA A 41 -6.71 0.09 -23.70
C ALA A 41 -5.90 -1.24 -23.75
N ASP A 42 -5.27 -1.64 -22.66
CA ASP A 42 -4.53 -2.91 -22.53
C ASP A 42 -4.73 -3.49 -21.13
N THR A 43 -5.83 -4.21 -20.99
CA THR A 43 -6.20 -4.85 -19.70
C THR A 43 -5.31 -6.02 -19.29
N ALA A 44 -4.41 -6.48 -20.16
CA ALA A 44 -3.47 -7.56 -19.89
C ALA A 44 -2.12 -7.05 -19.35
N ASP A 45 -1.84 -5.74 -19.45
CA ASP A 45 -0.57 -5.16 -18.93
C ASP A 45 -0.61 -5.07 -17.40
N ALA A 46 -0.10 -6.12 -16.74
CA ALA A 46 -0.01 -6.20 -15.29
C ALA A 46 0.83 -5.08 -14.68
N GLU A 47 1.85 -4.57 -15.38
CA GLU A 47 2.69 -3.49 -14.90
C GLU A 47 1.92 -2.16 -14.87
N LEU A 48 1.09 -1.89 -15.89
CA LEU A 48 0.20 -0.73 -15.89
C LEU A 48 -0.86 -0.79 -14.80
N GLN A 49 -1.41 -1.98 -14.55
CA GLN A 49 -2.36 -2.18 -13.46
C GLN A 49 -1.71 -1.90 -12.10
N LEU A 50 -0.51 -2.44 -11.84
CA LEU A 50 0.22 -2.18 -10.59
C LEU A 50 0.65 -0.71 -10.45
N ASP A 51 0.96 -0.04 -11.56
CA ASP A 51 1.23 1.40 -11.60
C ASP A 51 -0.03 2.20 -11.21
N LEU A 52 -1.21 1.77 -11.67
CA LEU A 52 -2.49 2.35 -11.26
C LEU A 52 -2.75 2.14 -9.76
N GLY A 53 -2.56 0.92 -9.24
CA GLY A 53 -2.67 0.63 -7.80
C GLY A 53 -1.76 1.52 -6.96
N THR A 54 -0.49 1.65 -7.35
CA THR A 54 0.48 2.54 -6.68
C THR A 54 0.00 4.00 -6.63
N ARG A 55 -0.64 4.51 -7.69
CA ARG A 55 -1.21 5.86 -7.69
C ARG A 55 -2.38 6.00 -6.73
N TYR A 56 -3.23 5.00 -6.63
CA TYR A 56 -4.30 4.98 -5.64
C TYR A 56 -3.76 4.98 -4.21
N ARG A 57 -2.69 4.23 -3.92
CA ARG A 57 -2.03 4.26 -2.62
C ARG A 57 -1.45 5.64 -2.31
N LEU A 58 -0.80 6.30 -3.28
CA LEU A 58 -0.32 7.67 -3.11
C LEU A 58 -1.45 8.68 -2.93
N LEU A 59 -2.57 8.51 -3.66
CA LEU A 59 -3.78 9.31 -3.44
C LEU A 59 -4.30 9.14 -2.02
N SER A 60 -4.37 7.91 -1.55
CA SER A 60 -4.76 7.58 -0.17
C SER A 60 -3.89 8.29 0.86
N GLN A 61 -2.57 8.35 0.65
CA GLN A 61 -1.64 9.08 1.54
C GLN A 61 -1.94 10.58 1.57
N ILE A 62 -2.14 11.20 0.40
CA ILE A 62 -2.44 12.63 0.30
C ILE A 62 -3.78 12.96 0.98
N LEU A 63 -4.78 12.09 0.84
CA LEU A 63 -6.10 12.25 1.45
C LEU A 63 -6.04 12.10 2.97
N ASP A 64 -5.32 11.11 3.48
CA ASP A 64 -5.13 10.87 4.91
C ASP A 64 -4.45 12.08 5.58
N ASP A 65 -3.34 12.55 5.03
CA ASP A 65 -2.63 13.73 5.54
C ASP A 65 -3.43 15.04 5.39
N SER A 66 -4.40 15.07 4.48
CA SER A 66 -5.34 16.20 4.33
C SER A 66 -6.55 16.11 5.27
N GLY A 67 -6.66 15.03 6.05
CA GLY A 67 -7.74 14.77 6.99
C GLY A 67 -9.00 14.15 6.36
N ASP A 68 -8.96 13.75 5.09
CA ASP A 68 -10.04 13.02 4.42
C ASP A 68 -9.86 11.50 4.62
N ALA A 69 -10.19 11.03 5.81
CA ALA A 69 -10.05 9.61 6.19
C ALA A 69 -10.93 8.68 5.34
N ASP A 70 -12.13 9.11 4.95
CA ASP A 70 -13.02 8.31 4.12
C ASP A 70 -12.50 8.19 2.69
N GLY A 71 -12.04 9.27 2.11
CA GLY A 71 -11.38 9.28 0.79
C GLY A 71 -10.11 8.43 0.80
N ALA A 72 -9.30 8.54 1.84
CA ALA A 72 -8.08 7.74 2.02
C ALA A 72 -8.40 6.24 2.06
N ARG A 73 -9.46 5.85 2.78
CA ARG A 73 -9.91 4.46 2.87
C ARG A 73 -10.36 3.92 1.50
N LEU A 74 -11.18 4.70 0.78
CA LEU A 74 -11.65 4.30 -0.55
C LEU A 74 -10.50 4.13 -1.55
N ALA A 75 -9.57 5.08 -1.59
CA ALA A 75 -8.40 4.97 -2.45
C ALA A 75 -7.50 3.76 -2.08
N SER A 76 -7.38 3.43 -0.79
CA SER A 76 -6.69 2.22 -0.34
C SER A 76 -7.42 0.94 -0.76
N ASP A 77 -8.76 0.94 -0.78
CA ASP A 77 -9.54 -0.20 -1.29
C ASP A 77 -9.28 -0.43 -2.79
N ASP A 78 -9.22 0.63 -3.59
CA ASP A 78 -8.91 0.56 -5.03
C ASP A 78 -7.50 -0.02 -5.28
N ASP A 79 -6.47 0.44 -4.53
CA ASP A 79 -5.11 -0.12 -4.60
C ASP A 79 -5.11 -1.63 -4.34
N ILE A 80 -5.69 -2.05 -3.21
CA ILE A 80 -5.72 -3.46 -2.80
C ILE A 80 -6.51 -4.31 -3.81
N ALA A 81 -7.63 -3.81 -4.33
CA ALA A 81 -8.43 -4.53 -5.32
C ALA A 81 -7.65 -4.80 -6.61
N ILE A 82 -6.97 -3.78 -7.14
CA ILE A 82 -6.13 -3.89 -8.34
C ILE A 82 -4.98 -4.86 -8.11
N CYS A 83 -4.23 -4.69 -7.03
CA CYS A 83 -3.09 -5.56 -6.72
C CYS A 83 -3.52 -7.01 -6.48
N THR A 84 -4.70 -7.23 -5.88
CA THR A 84 -5.29 -8.56 -5.69
C THR A 84 -5.64 -9.21 -7.01
N ALA A 85 -6.25 -8.47 -7.94
CA ALA A 85 -6.59 -8.98 -9.27
C ALA A 85 -5.33 -9.43 -10.02
N VAL A 86 -4.26 -8.61 -10.02
CA VAL A 86 -3.00 -8.96 -10.68
C VAL A 86 -2.34 -10.17 -10.01
N ALA A 87 -2.25 -10.21 -8.68
CA ALA A 87 -1.66 -11.33 -7.96
C ALA A 87 -2.46 -12.63 -8.10
N SER A 88 -3.77 -12.54 -8.33
CA SER A 88 -4.64 -13.71 -8.56
C SER A 88 -4.50 -14.24 -9.98
N SER A 89 -4.29 -13.37 -10.98
CA SER A 89 -4.06 -13.77 -12.37
C SER A 89 -2.69 -14.42 -12.58
N ASP A 90 -1.67 -13.95 -11.87
CA ASP A 90 -0.33 -14.53 -11.83
C ASP A 90 0.20 -14.60 -10.38
N PRO A 91 -0.03 -15.73 -9.70
CA PRO A 91 0.47 -15.93 -8.33
C PRO A 91 1.99 -15.93 -8.20
N THR A 92 2.74 -16.03 -9.30
CA THR A 92 4.21 -15.97 -9.30
C THR A 92 4.73 -14.54 -9.42
N ASN A 93 3.88 -13.58 -9.75
CA ASN A 93 4.25 -12.17 -9.88
C ASN A 93 4.63 -11.57 -8.52
N SER A 94 5.93 -11.52 -8.26
CA SER A 94 6.45 -11.01 -6.99
C SER A 94 6.23 -9.50 -6.81
N ASN A 95 6.12 -8.73 -7.90
CA ASN A 95 5.82 -7.29 -7.84
C ASN A 95 4.37 -7.06 -7.39
N ALA A 96 3.42 -7.87 -7.89
CA ALA A 96 2.03 -7.80 -7.45
C ALA A 96 1.88 -8.15 -5.97
N ARG A 97 2.59 -9.18 -5.51
CA ARG A 97 2.59 -9.55 -4.08
C ARG A 97 3.26 -8.49 -3.20
N LEU A 98 4.34 -7.87 -3.69
CA LEU A 98 4.97 -6.76 -2.96
C LEU A 98 4.03 -5.56 -2.87
N ALA A 99 3.35 -5.20 -3.96
CA ALA A 99 2.35 -4.14 -3.96
C ALA A 99 1.20 -4.43 -2.99
N LEU A 100 0.73 -5.69 -2.91
CA LEU A 100 -0.27 -6.12 -1.92
C LEU A 100 0.21 -5.98 -0.48
N LEU A 101 1.44 -6.39 -0.17
CA LEU A 101 2.03 -6.21 1.14
C LEU A 101 2.00 -4.73 1.54
N GLU A 102 2.41 -3.86 0.62
CA GLU A 102 2.45 -2.41 0.85
C GLU A 102 1.04 -1.82 0.99
N GLY A 103 0.08 -2.25 0.15
CA GLY A 103 -1.30 -1.81 0.23
C GLY A 103 -1.96 -2.19 1.56
N TYR A 104 -1.83 -3.45 1.99
CA TYR A 104 -2.36 -3.90 3.29
C TYR A 104 -1.67 -3.22 4.48
N SER A 105 -0.35 -2.98 4.40
CA SER A 105 0.37 -2.26 5.46
C SER A 105 -0.10 -0.81 5.58
N TRP A 106 -0.31 -0.14 4.44
CA TRP A 106 -0.86 1.20 4.42
C TRP A 106 -2.30 1.24 4.93
N ARG A 107 -3.13 0.26 4.56
CA ARG A 107 -4.48 0.11 5.10
C ARG A 107 -4.49 -0.01 6.61
N GLY A 108 -3.60 -0.82 7.17
CA GLY A 108 -3.42 -0.94 8.61
C GLY A 108 -3.06 0.39 9.27
N TYR A 109 -2.23 1.21 8.61
CA TYR A 109 -1.87 2.55 9.08
C TYR A 109 -3.11 3.46 9.19
N ILE A 110 -3.89 3.60 8.12
CA ILE A 110 -5.11 4.43 8.09
C ILE A 110 -6.10 4.01 9.19
N LEU A 111 -6.34 2.70 9.30
CA LEU A 111 -7.29 2.15 10.26
C LEU A 111 -6.81 2.35 11.71
N THR A 112 -5.51 2.34 11.94
CA THR A 112 -4.94 2.69 13.26
C THR A 112 -5.19 4.15 13.59
N GLY A 113 -5.00 5.04 12.62
CA GLY A 113 -5.26 6.49 12.77
C GLY A 113 -6.72 6.79 13.07
N SER A 114 -7.66 6.04 12.49
CA SER A 114 -9.10 6.15 12.77
C SER A 114 -9.56 5.44 14.05
N GLY A 115 -8.67 4.70 14.73
CA GLY A 115 -8.96 3.97 15.95
C GLY A 115 -9.61 2.59 15.74
N ASP A 116 -9.80 2.14 14.51
CA ASP A 116 -10.31 0.80 14.18
C ASP A 116 -9.17 -0.24 14.27
N LEU A 117 -8.77 -0.55 15.50
CA LEU A 117 -7.63 -1.43 15.77
C LEU A 117 -7.87 -2.88 15.31
N GLU A 118 -9.12 -3.35 15.33
CA GLU A 118 -9.47 -4.72 14.88
C GLU A 118 -9.29 -4.85 13.36
N ALA A 119 -9.82 -3.91 12.61
CA ALA A 119 -9.62 -3.88 11.15
C ALA A 119 -8.16 -3.62 10.78
N ALA A 120 -7.44 -2.78 11.53
CA ALA A 120 -6.00 -2.55 11.36
C ALA A 120 -5.19 -3.83 11.55
N GLU A 121 -5.44 -4.59 12.62
CA GLU A 121 -4.81 -5.88 12.86
C GLU A 121 -5.08 -6.86 11.70
N THR A 122 -6.32 -6.93 11.24
CA THR A 122 -6.70 -7.81 10.12
C THR A 122 -5.94 -7.47 8.84
N ALA A 123 -5.83 -6.18 8.51
CA ALA A 123 -5.07 -5.72 7.35
C ALA A 123 -3.58 -6.06 7.49
N LEU A 124 -2.97 -5.76 8.65
CA LEU A 124 -1.55 -6.03 8.88
C LEU A 124 -1.21 -7.53 8.89
N ARG A 125 -2.07 -8.38 9.44
CA ARG A 125 -1.91 -9.84 9.33
C ARG A 125 -1.99 -10.32 7.88
N SER A 126 -2.79 -9.67 7.04
CA SER A 126 -2.83 -9.96 5.61
C SER A 126 -1.53 -9.55 4.92
N ALA A 127 -0.95 -8.39 5.28
CA ALA A 127 0.35 -7.95 4.81
C ALA A 127 1.47 -8.92 5.22
N VAL A 128 1.50 -9.35 6.50
CA VAL A 128 2.47 -10.33 7.02
C VAL A 128 2.43 -11.62 6.19
N ARG A 129 1.25 -12.21 5.99
CA ARG A 129 1.11 -13.47 5.20
C ARG A 129 1.65 -13.34 3.78
N VAL A 130 1.47 -12.19 3.15
CA VAL A 130 2.02 -11.93 1.80
C VAL A 130 3.53 -11.76 1.88
N GLY A 131 4.03 -11.03 2.87
CA GLY A 131 5.45 -10.80 3.08
C GLY A 131 6.24 -12.05 3.37
N GLU A 132 5.72 -12.93 4.24
CA GLU A 132 6.33 -14.23 4.55
C GLU A 132 6.57 -15.08 3.29
N ARG A 133 5.56 -15.14 2.39
CA ARG A 133 5.68 -15.85 1.11
C ARG A 133 6.72 -15.20 0.21
N LEU A 134 6.77 -13.86 0.14
CA LEU A 134 7.77 -13.14 -0.64
C LEU A 134 9.20 -13.40 -0.17
N VAL A 135 9.40 -13.45 1.15
CA VAL A 135 10.71 -13.74 1.75
C VAL A 135 11.06 -15.22 1.59
N ALA A 136 10.09 -16.14 1.70
CA ALA A 136 10.33 -17.56 1.47
C ALA A 136 10.78 -17.86 0.03
N ASP A 137 10.23 -17.13 -0.97
CA ASP A 137 10.64 -17.29 -2.38
C ASP A 137 12.06 -16.76 -2.67
N ASP A 138 12.50 -15.74 -1.95
CA ASP A 138 13.84 -15.15 -2.07
C ASP A 138 14.32 -14.61 -0.71
N PRO A 139 14.89 -15.49 0.13
CA PRO A 139 15.35 -15.12 1.47
C PRO A 139 16.53 -14.14 1.48
N THR A 140 17.20 -13.97 0.35
CA THR A 140 18.36 -13.07 0.23
C THR A 140 17.96 -11.64 -0.09
N ASN A 141 16.70 -11.40 -0.46
CA ASN A 141 16.20 -10.09 -0.83
C ASN A 141 16.00 -9.19 0.40
N THR A 142 16.99 -8.36 0.66
CA THR A 142 16.99 -7.45 1.82
C THR A 142 15.82 -6.46 1.82
N HIS A 143 15.37 -6.04 0.64
CA HIS A 143 14.22 -5.13 0.55
C HIS A 143 12.92 -5.80 1.02
N ARG A 144 12.66 -7.05 0.58
CA ARG A 144 11.48 -7.81 1.00
C ARG A 144 11.49 -8.11 2.50
N ARG A 145 12.66 -8.51 3.01
CA ARG A 145 12.85 -8.73 4.46
C ARG A 145 12.58 -7.45 5.25
N PHE A 146 13.14 -6.32 4.82
CA PHE A 146 12.89 -5.02 5.47
C PHE A 146 11.40 -4.65 5.48
N ARG A 147 10.68 -4.86 4.36
CA ARG A 147 9.25 -4.57 4.30
C ARG A 147 8.44 -5.47 5.25
N LEU A 148 8.78 -6.75 5.34
CA LEU A 148 8.14 -7.69 6.27
C LEU A 148 8.43 -7.30 7.73
N SER A 149 9.68 -7.04 8.08
CA SER A 149 10.10 -6.57 9.41
C SER A 149 9.34 -5.30 9.83
N ALA A 150 9.27 -4.29 8.96
CA ALA A 150 8.51 -3.07 9.21
C ALA A 150 7.00 -3.34 9.41
N THR A 151 6.44 -4.33 8.71
CA THR A 151 5.05 -4.73 8.88
C THR A 151 4.81 -5.41 10.23
N HIS A 152 5.74 -6.26 10.69
CA HIS A 152 5.69 -6.87 12.02
C HIS A 152 5.80 -5.82 13.13
N ASP A 153 6.71 -4.86 13.02
CA ASP A 153 6.80 -3.74 13.97
C ASP A 153 5.46 -3.01 14.07
N PHE A 154 4.86 -2.73 12.93
CA PHE A 154 3.59 -2.01 12.90
C PHE A 154 2.44 -2.85 13.49
N LEU A 155 2.39 -4.15 13.20
CA LEU A 155 1.45 -5.08 13.83
C LEU A 155 1.63 -5.12 15.34
N GLY A 156 2.88 -5.15 15.82
CA GLY A 156 3.21 -5.09 17.24
C GLY A 156 2.63 -3.86 17.92
N ARG A 157 2.76 -2.68 17.30
CA ARG A 157 2.18 -1.42 17.81
C ARG A 157 0.65 -1.45 17.89
N VAL A 158 -0.02 -2.01 16.87
CA VAL A 158 -1.49 -2.15 16.87
C VAL A 158 -1.95 -3.11 17.96
N LEU A 159 -1.29 -4.26 18.10
CA LEU A 159 -1.57 -5.24 19.15
C LEU A 159 -1.33 -4.68 20.55
N GLN A 160 -0.29 -3.87 20.73
CA GLN A 160 -0.04 -3.16 21.98
C GLN A 160 -1.16 -2.16 22.29
N ALA A 161 -1.59 -1.39 21.31
CA ALA A 161 -2.68 -0.42 21.46
C ALA A 161 -4.03 -1.09 21.79
N SER A 162 -4.27 -2.30 21.26
CA SER A 162 -5.46 -3.12 21.59
C SER A 162 -5.36 -3.87 22.92
N GLY A 163 -4.22 -3.78 23.63
CA GLY A 163 -3.98 -4.44 24.91
C GLY A 163 -3.52 -5.91 24.81
N ASN A 164 -3.32 -6.44 23.61
CA ASN A 164 -2.82 -7.80 23.40
C ASN A 164 -1.30 -7.85 23.50
N LEU A 165 -0.78 -7.67 24.72
CA LEU A 165 0.67 -7.50 24.95
C LEU A 165 1.49 -8.75 24.60
N THR A 166 0.94 -9.94 24.77
CA THR A 166 1.65 -11.18 24.42
C THR A 166 1.85 -11.30 22.92
N ALA A 167 0.82 -11.03 22.12
CA ALA A 167 0.93 -11.05 20.68
C ALA A 167 1.79 -9.89 20.16
N ALA A 168 1.75 -8.72 20.84
CA ALA A 168 2.60 -7.58 20.49
C ALA A 168 4.09 -7.94 20.64
N LEU A 169 4.49 -8.57 21.75
CA LEU A 169 5.86 -9.04 21.96
C LEU A 169 6.31 -10.00 20.85
N SER A 170 5.47 -11.00 20.53
CA SER A 170 5.76 -11.92 19.42
C SER A 170 5.96 -11.21 18.08
N ALA A 171 5.11 -10.22 17.77
CA ALA A 171 5.26 -9.46 16.53
C ALA A 171 6.55 -8.61 16.51
N TYR A 172 6.95 -8.03 17.63
CA TYR A 172 8.22 -7.32 17.73
C TYR A 172 9.44 -8.24 17.60
N ASP A 173 9.37 -9.47 18.17
CA ASP A 173 10.44 -10.45 18.02
C ASP A 173 10.64 -10.84 16.55
N GLU A 174 9.54 -11.06 15.80
CA GLU A 174 9.59 -11.33 14.35
C GLU A 174 10.12 -10.13 13.53
N ALA A 175 9.96 -8.91 14.03
CA ALA A 175 10.49 -7.72 13.37
C ALA A 175 12.02 -7.62 13.45
N LEU A 176 12.67 -8.31 14.40
CA LEU A 176 14.12 -8.26 14.63
C LEU A 176 14.91 -9.26 13.77
N VAL A 177 14.24 -10.16 13.05
CA VAL A 177 14.83 -11.23 12.22
C VAL A 177 14.93 -10.79 10.76
#